data_081e487fffc0724b2e76e31c0dd3cb32
#
_entry.id   081e487fffc0724b2e76e31c0dd3cb32
#
_cell.length_a   1.000
_cell.length_b   1.000
_cell.length_c   1.000
_cell.angle_alpha   90.00
_cell.angle_beta   90.00
_cell.angle_gamma   90.00
#
_symmetry.space_group_name_H-M   'P 1'
#
loop_
_entity.id
_entity.type
_entity.pdbx_description
1 polymer ?
#
loop_
_entity_poly.entity_id
_entity_poly.type
_entity_poly.pdbx_seq_one_letter_code
_entity_poly.pdbx_strand_id
1 'polypeptide(L)'
;MDQQLHPSAADFLAAHDGNLDAAIAALRAAAATTEPAGGQPTIETAPRHTRPARPRSGTPIVEVSDLRKTYKVGKQRVQALDGVSLTIDTGEFVALVGASGSGKSTLLQLIGGLDKPSEGRVVVDGADLGRMRDGRLSTFRNTTIGFVFQFFYLQPFLQLVTNTEVPGMFAHTKRGPRHARALDLIEEVGLSDRATHRPREMSGGQMQRAAIARALLNTPKLLLADEPTGNLDSAAGAAILDLFEQIREESGTTVVMVTHDEDMAARADRVVRLRDGRIVADGAEVVA
;
A
#
# COMPACT_ATOMS: atom_id res chain seq x y z
N MET A 1 35.94 -1.54 26.99
CA MET A 1 34.67 -1.32 26.24
C MET A 1 34.48 -2.55 25.38
N ASP A 2 33.89 -3.61 25.95
CA ASP A 2 33.62 -4.87 25.24
C ASP A 2 32.37 -4.73 24.41
N GLN A 3 32.53 -4.77 23.09
CA GLN A 3 31.41 -4.99 22.16
C GLN A 3 31.04 -6.47 22.30
N GLN A 4 29.93 -6.76 22.97
CA GLN A 4 29.29 -8.07 22.92
C GLN A 4 28.76 -8.28 21.47
N LEU A 5 29.52 -9.03 20.68
CA LEU A 5 29.14 -9.57 19.41
C LEU A 5 27.97 -10.55 19.64
N HIS A 6 26.81 -10.27 19.09
CA HIS A 6 25.70 -11.22 19.05
C HIS A 6 26.15 -12.46 18.24
N PRO A 7 25.97 -13.69 18.78
CA PRO A 7 26.36 -14.90 18.06
C PRO A 7 25.54 -15.00 16.76
N SER A 8 26.19 -15.44 15.69
CA SER A 8 25.52 -15.66 14.40
C SER A 8 24.56 -16.87 14.51
N ALA A 9 23.57 -16.95 13.63
CA ALA A 9 22.66 -18.11 13.56
C ALA A 9 23.42 -19.44 13.38
N ALA A 10 24.58 -19.43 12.73
CA ALA A 10 25.45 -20.58 12.55
C ALA A 10 26.12 -21.03 13.88
N ASP A 11 26.57 -20.07 14.68
CA ASP A 11 27.17 -20.34 16.00
C ASP A 11 26.14 -20.94 16.97
N PHE A 12 24.88 -20.46 16.88
CA PHE A 12 23.79 -20.96 17.70
C PHE A 12 23.37 -22.39 17.30
N LEU A 13 23.38 -22.71 15.99
CA LEU A 13 23.09 -24.05 15.49
C LEU A 13 24.21 -25.04 15.86
N ALA A 14 25.47 -24.61 15.81
CA ALA A 14 26.64 -25.40 16.21
C ALA A 14 26.62 -25.75 17.70
N ALA A 15 26.17 -24.83 18.57
CA ALA A 15 26.04 -25.04 20.01
C ALA A 15 24.97 -26.10 20.39
N HIS A 16 24.14 -26.53 19.43
CA HIS A 16 23.08 -27.52 19.61
C HIS A 16 23.26 -28.74 18.64
N ASP A 17 24.50 -29.07 18.31
CA ASP A 17 24.92 -30.22 17.49
C ASP A 17 24.20 -30.28 16.11
N GLY A 18 23.86 -29.10 15.55
CA GLY A 18 23.13 -28.99 14.27
C GLY A 18 21.64 -29.35 14.36
N ASN A 19 21.10 -29.60 15.54
CA ASN A 19 19.69 -29.91 15.75
C ASN A 19 18.84 -28.63 15.79
N LEU A 20 18.13 -28.37 14.72
CA LEU A 20 17.30 -27.16 14.53
C LEU A 20 16.16 -27.05 15.57
N ASP A 21 15.51 -28.17 15.90
CA ASP A 21 14.40 -28.19 16.87
C ASP A 21 14.88 -27.89 18.29
N ALA A 22 16.05 -28.42 18.67
CA ALA A 22 16.68 -28.11 19.96
C ALA A 22 17.11 -26.64 20.04
N ALA A 23 17.67 -26.08 18.98
CA ALA A 23 18.05 -24.68 18.89
C ALA A 23 16.83 -23.73 19.00
N ILE A 24 15.73 -24.06 18.31
CA ILE A 24 14.46 -23.30 18.39
C ILE A 24 13.85 -23.37 19.81
N ALA A 25 13.87 -24.55 20.44
CA ALA A 25 13.37 -24.72 21.81
C ALA A 25 14.18 -23.88 22.82
N ALA A 26 15.52 -23.85 22.69
CA ALA A 26 16.40 -23.04 23.52
C ALA A 26 16.19 -21.53 23.33
N LEU A 27 15.97 -21.05 22.10
CA LEU A 27 15.62 -19.66 21.82
C LEU A 27 14.28 -19.26 22.46
N ARG A 28 13.27 -20.11 22.39
CA ARG A 28 11.97 -19.89 23.03
C ARG A 28 12.06 -19.85 24.55
N ALA A 29 12.88 -20.71 25.15
CA ALA A 29 13.12 -20.73 26.58
C ALA A 29 13.88 -19.47 27.07
N ALA A 30 14.88 -19.02 26.31
CA ALA A 30 15.63 -17.79 26.61
C ALA A 30 14.74 -16.54 26.48
N ALA A 31 13.83 -16.48 25.51
CA ALA A 31 12.87 -15.40 25.35
C ALA A 31 11.83 -15.36 26.50
N ALA A 32 11.46 -16.51 27.07
CA ALA A 32 10.52 -16.59 28.19
C ALA A 32 11.08 -16.17 29.54
N THR A 33 12.43 -16.11 29.68
CA THR A 33 13.10 -15.74 30.95
C THR A 33 13.48 -14.26 31.05
N THR A 34 13.20 -13.46 30.03
CA THR A 34 13.46 -12.01 30.04
C THR A 34 12.15 -11.24 30.29
N GLU A 35 11.58 -11.40 31.49
CA GLU A 35 10.61 -10.41 31.99
C GLU A 35 11.37 -9.22 32.56
N PRO A 36 11.16 -7.99 32.09
CA PRO A 36 11.65 -6.81 32.76
C PRO A 36 10.73 -6.51 33.95
N ALA A 37 11.27 -6.65 35.15
CA ALA A 37 10.70 -6.06 36.35
C ALA A 37 10.68 -4.55 36.25
N GLY A 38 9.47 -3.95 36.30
CA GLY A 38 9.35 -2.52 36.59
C GLY A 38 8.41 -1.76 35.67
N GLY A 39 7.22 -1.45 36.22
CA GLY A 39 6.44 -0.25 35.86
C GLY A 39 5.98 -0.15 34.43
N GLN A 40 4.76 -0.60 34.14
CA GLN A 40 4.04 -0.19 32.95
C GLN A 40 3.92 1.35 32.96
N PRO A 41 4.50 2.08 31.97
CA PRO A 41 4.04 3.42 31.71
C PRO A 41 2.59 3.29 31.22
N THR A 42 1.64 3.85 31.94
CA THR A 42 0.31 4.15 31.43
C THR A 42 0.51 5.03 30.19
N ILE A 43 0.44 4.40 29.01
CA ILE A 43 0.32 5.15 27.76
C ILE A 43 -1.04 5.80 27.83
N GLU A 44 -1.03 7.11 28.17
CA GLU A 44 -2.17 7.97 27.99
C GLU A 44 -2.51 7.91 26.50
N THR A 45 -3.54 7.13 26.16
CA THR A 45 -4.05 7.06 24.79
C THR A 45 -4.48 8.46 24.42
N ALA A 46 -3.71 9.11 23.54
CA ALA A 46 -4.11 10.36 22.92
C ALA A 46 -5.55 10.18 22.39
N PRO A 47 -6.41 11.21 22.55
CA PRO A 47 -7.81 11.10 22.14
C PRO A 47 -7.87 10.69 20.66
N ARG A 48 -8.59 9.60 20.37
CA ARG A 48 -8.87 9.15 19.02
C ARG A 48 -9.50 10.33 18.28
N HIS A 49 -8.76 10.96 17.39
CA HIS A 49 -9.31 11.98 16.50
C HIS A 49 -10.27 11.27 15.54
N THR A 50 -11.53 11.13 15.93
CA THR A 50 -12.60 10.86 14.99
C THR A 50 -12.77 12.10 14.13
N ARG A 51 -12.08 12.10 12.99
CA ARG A 51 -12.23 13.15 11.99
C ARG A 51 -13.68 13.05 11.46
N PRO A 52 -14.47 14.14 11.48
CA PRO A 52 -15.80 14.09 10.89
C PRO A 52 -15.68 13.73 9.41
N ALA A 53 -16.46 12.73 8.95
CA ALA A 53 -16.51 12.35 7.56
C ALA A 53 -16.76 13.60 6.71
N ARG A 54 -15.88 13.87 5.73
CA ARG A 54 -16.08 14.96 4.78
C ARG A 54 -17.40 14.71 4.04
N PRO A 55 -18.23 15.74 3.77
CA PRO A 55 -19.39 15.59 2.94
C PRO A 55 -18.94 15.06 1.57
N ARG A 56 -19.56 13.98 1.11
CA ARG A 56 -19.27 13.36 -0.20
C ARG A 56 -19.42 14.42 -1.28
N SER A 57 -18.43 14.56 -2.16
CA SER A 57 -18.44 15.54 -3.24
C SER A 57 -19.53 15.25 -4.29
N GLY A 58 -20.13 14.07 -4.21
CA GLY A 58 -21.19 13.62 -5.11
C GLY A 58 -20.74 13.25 -6.53
N THR A 59 -19.44 13.31 -6.83
CA THR A 59 -18.90 12.89 -8.13
C THR A 59 -18.02 11.66 -7.95
N PRO A 60 -18.49 10.46 -8.33
CA PRO A 60 -17.73 9.24 -8.17
C PRO A 60 -16.52 9.21 -9.10
N ILE A 61 -15.34 8.85 -8.54
CA ILE A 61 -14.16 8.53 -9.33
C ILE A 61 -14.06 7.03 -9.61
N VAL A 62 -14.57 6.20 -8.69
CA VAL A 62 -14.64 4.74 -8.87
C VAL A 62 -16.07 4.27 -8.70
N GLU A 63 -16.57 3.51 -9.68
CA GLU A 63 -17.84 2.82 -9.63
C GLU A 63 -17.65 1.33 -9.95
N VAL A 64 -17.98 0.48 -9.02
CA VAL A 64 -17.93 -0.99 -9.13
C VAL A 64 -19.35 -1.52 -9.01
N SER A 65 -19.78 -2.35 -9.97
CA SER A 65 -21.15 -2.89 -10.01
C SER A 65 -21.15 -4.39 -10.22
N ASP A 66 -21.69 -5.14 -9.25
CA ASP A 66 -21.83 -6.61 -9.23
C ASP A 66 -20.55 -7.34 -9.69
N LEU A 67 -19.41 -6.88 -9.19
CA LEU A 67 -18.10 -7.32 -9.64
C LEU A 67 -17.80 -8.73 -9.13
N ARG A 68 -17.49 -9.64 -10.06
CA ARG A 68 -17.08 -11.01 -9.76
C ARG A 68 -15.71 -11.30 -10.37
N LYS A 69 -14.91 -12.03 -9.65
CA LYS A 69 -13.61 -12.51 -10.13
C LYS A 69 -13.37 -13.95 -9.73
N THR A 70 -13.15 -14.78 -10.72
CA THR A 70 -12.82 -16.20 -10.55
C THR A 70 -11.48 -16.52 -11.21
N TYR A 71 -10.56 -17.07 -10.45
CA TYR A 71 -9.29 -17.59 -10.95
C TYR A 71 -9.35 -19.10 -11.19
N LYS A 72 -8.63 -19.57 -12.21
CA LYS A 72 -8.42 -21.00 -12.46
C LYS A 72 -7.06 -21.39 -11.89
N VAL A 73 -7.04 -22.27 -10.88
CA VAL A 73 -5.82 -22.79 -10.27
C VAL A 73 -5.79 -24.31 -10.56
N GLY A 74 -5.11 -24.69 -11.61
CA GLY A 74 -5.16 -26.06 -12.12
C GLY A 74 -6.57 -26.44 -12.55
N LYS A 75 -7.17 -27.46 -11.91
CA LYS A 75 -8.56 -27.92 -12.16
C LYS A 75 -9.62 -27.20 -11.29
N GLN A 76 -9.19 -26.45 -10.27
CA GLN A 76 -10.10 -25.77 -9.35
C GLN A 76 -10.41 -24.34 -9.83
N ARG A 77 -11.59 -23.86 -9.44
CA ARG A 77 -11.99 -22.46 -9.58
C ARG A 77 -12.04 -21.84 -8.21
N VAL A 78 -11.31 -20.73 -8.03
CA VAL A 78 -11.30 -19.95 -6.80
C VAL A 78 -12.01 -18.65 -7.08
N GLN A 79 -13.14 -18.43 -6.42
CA GLN A 79 -13.90 -17.18 -6.51
C GLN A 79 -13.29 -16.18 -5.53
N ALA A 80 -12.59 -15.19 -6.06
CA ALA A 80 -11.92 -14.16 -5.27
C ALA A 80 -12.83 -12.99 -4.93
N LEU A 81 -13.79 -12.66 -5.81
CA LEU A 81 -14.86 -11.67 -5.57
C LEU A 81 -16.19 -12.24 -6.01
N ASP A 82 -17.25 -11.92 -5.24
CA ASP A 82 -18.59 -12.44 -5.44
C ASP A 82 -19.66 -11.33 -5.28
N GLY A 83 -19.90 -10.57 -6.35
CA GLY A 83 -20.96 -9.57 -6.41
C GLY A 83 -20.64 -8.29 -5.61
N VAL A 84 -19.40 -7.82 -5.67
CA VAL A 84 -18.97 -6.57 -5.02
C VAL A 84 -19.54 -5.37 -5.76
N SER A 85 -20.22 -4.46 -5.05
CA SER A 85 -20.62 -3.14 -5.53
C SER A 85 -20.09 -2.08 -4.57
N LEU A 86 -19.42 -1.05 -5.12
CA LEU A 86 -18.74 -0.02 -4.35
C LEU A 86 -18.65 1.27 -5.17
N THR A 87 -18.87 2.41 -4.53
CA THR A 87 -18.65 3.74 -5.13
C THR A 87 -17.65 4.49 -4.24
N ILE A 88 -16.65 5.13 -4.85
CA ILE A 88 -15.68 5.98 -4.14
C ILE A 88 -15.73 7.37 -4.79
N ASP A 89 -15.88 8.39 -3.97
CA ASP A 89 -15.97 9.77 -4.43
C ASP A 89 -14.58 10.41 -4.61
N THR A 90 -14.50 11.41 -5.47
CA THR A 90 -13.25 12.17 -5.71
C THR A 90 -12.75 12.82 -4.43
N GLY A 91 -11.47 12.65 -4.13
CA GLY A 91 -10.80 13.21 -2.95
C GLY A 91 -11.07 12.43 -1.65
N GLU A 92 -11.76 11.28 -1.71
CA GLU A 92 -11.97 10.40 -0.56
C GLU A 92 -10.71 9.58 -0.25
N PHE A 93 -10.42 9.34 1.03
CA PHE A 93 -9.44 8.35 1.47
C PHE A 93 -10.18 7.14 2.01
N VAL A 94 -10.11 6.03 1.30
CA VAL A 94 -10.81 4.78 1.63
C VAL A 94 -9.82 3.69 2.03
N ALA A 95 -10.07 3.02 3.15
CA ALA A 95 -9.35 1.82 3.56
C ALA A 95 -10.18 0.57 3.25
N LEU A 96 -9.59 -0.40 2.53
CA LEU A 96 -10.13 -1.73 2.31
C LEU A 96 -9.51 -2.68 3.32
N VAL A 97 -10.31 -3.22 4.26
CA VAL A 97 -9.83 -4.09 5.32
C VAL A 97 -10.44 -5.49 5.26
N GLY A 98 -9.83 -6.45 5.92
CA GLY A 98 -10.31 -7.84 6.03
C GLY A 98 -9.17 -8.84 6.13
N ALA A 99 -9.49 -10.10 6.44
CA ALA A 99 -8.51 -11.17 6.57
C ALA A 99 -7.73 -11.43 5.27
N SER A 100 -6.58 -12.10 5.37
CA SER A 100 -5.85 -12.57 4.18
C SER A 100 -6.78 -13.47 3.34
N GLY A 101 -6.75 -13.30 2.02
CA GLY A 101 -7.61 -14.04 1.09
C GLY A 101 -9.04 -13.51 0.98
N SER A 102 -9.44 -12.43 1.67
CA SER A 102 -10.80 -11.88 1.58
C SER A 102 -11.14 -11.18 0.26
N GLY A 103 -10.18 -11.00 -0.66
CA GLY A 103 -10.39 -10.39 -1.97
C GLY A 103 -9.92 -8.93 -2.11
N LYS A 104 -9.33 -8.31 -1.08
CA LYS A 104 -8.91 -6.89 -1.08
C LYS A 104 -7.96 -6.53 -2.22
N SER A 105 -6.82 -7.21 -2.32
CA SER A 105 -5.84 -6.96 -3.39
C SER A 105 -6.42 -7.27 -4.78
N THR A 106 -7.31 -8.28 -4.88
CA THR A 106 -8.03 -8.55 -6.14
C THR A 106 -8.93 -7.39 -6.52
N LEU A 107 -9.70 -6.83 -5.57
CA LEU A 107 -10.54 -5.65 -5.82
C LEU A 107 -9.69 -4.46 -6.23
N LEU A 108 -8.59 -4.19 -5.51
CA LEU A 108 -7.65 -3.11 -5.84
C LEU A 108 -7.07 -3.27 -7.25
N GLN A 109 -6.66 -4.49 -7.63
CA GLN A 109 -6.12 -4.78 -8.97
C GLN A 109 -7.14 -4.58 -10.09
N LEU A 110 -8.41 -4.91 -9.85
CA LEU A 110 -9.49 -4.69 -10.82
C LEU A 110 -9.83 -3.19 -10.95
N ILE A 111 -9.90 -2.45 -9.85
CA ILE A 111 -10.06 -0.97 -9.86
C ILE A 111 -8.87 -0.34 -10.58
N GLY A 112 -7.68 -0.88 -10.38
CA GLY A 112 -6.46 -0.40 -11.03
C GLY A 112 -6.30 -0.84 -12.49
N GLY A 113 -7.19 -1.68 -13.03
CA GLY A 113 -7.07 -2.21 -14.39
C GLY A 113 -5.82 -3.05 -14.62
N LEU A 114 -5.26 -3.63 -13.54
CA LEU A 114 -4.15 -4.61 -13.64
C LEU A 114 -4.66 -6.00 -14.01
N ASP A 115 -5.93 -6.26 -13.74
CA ASP A 115 -6.63 -7.48 -14.12
C ASP A 115 -8.02 -7.12 -14.67
N LYS A 116 -8.69 -8.08 -15.32
CA LYS A 116 -10.02 -7.90 -15.88
C LYS A 116 -11.05 -8.68 -15.06
N PRO A 117 -12.26 -8.12 -14.85
CA PRO A 117 -13.33 -8.83 -14.17
C PRO A 117 -13.77 -10.08 -14.93
N SER A 118 -14.28 -11.10 -14.21
CA SER A 118 -14.97 -12.23 -14.82
C SER A 118 -16.40 -11.84 -15.19
N GLU A 119 -17.06 -11.05 -14.33
CA GLU A 119 -18.40 -10.51 -14.51
C GLU A 119 -18.50 -9.15 -13.80
N GLY A 120 -19.54 -8.39 -14.12
CA GLY A 120 -19.77 -7.07 -13.55
C GLY A 120 -18.97 -5.98 -14.28
N ARG A 121 -18.84 -4.82 -13.62
CA ARG A 121 -18.31 -3.61 -14.25
C ARG A 121 -17.43 -2.82 -13.29
N VAL A 122 -16.36 -2.24 -13.82
CA VAL A 122 -15.49 -1.29 -13.12
C VAL A 122 -15.33 -0.05 -13.99
N VAL A 123 -15.74 1.10 -13.46
CA VAL A 123 -15.59 2.41 -14.08
C VAL A 123 -14.66 3.24 -13.20
N VAL A 124 -13.65 3.86 -13.79
CA VAL A 124 -12.73 4.77 -13.10
C VAL A 124 -12.63 6.06 -13.92
N ASP A 125 -12.82 7.21 -13.28
CA ASP A 125 -12.84 8.53 -13.94
C ASP A 125 -13.72 8.54 -15.19
N GLY A 126 -14.95 7.95 -15.10
CA GLY A 126 -15.92 7.82 -16.17
C GLY A 126 -15.59 6.77 -17.25
N ALA A 127 -14.46 6.08 -17.15
CA ALA A 127 -13.98 5.12 -18.15
C ALA A 127 -14.19 3.66 -17.70
N ASP A 128 -14.90 2.87 -18.52
CA ASP A 128 -15.13 1.43 -18.28
C ASP A 128 -13.89 0.62 -18.62
N LEU A 129 -13.16 0.19 -17.57
CA LEU A 129 -11.88 -0.50 -17.73
C LEU A 129 -12.03 -1.88 -18.37
N GLY A 130 -13.12 -2.60 -18.10
CA GLY A 130 -13.38 -3.93 -18.64
C GLY A 130 -13.56 -3.94 -20.17
N ARG A 131 -13.96 -2.80 -20.75
CA ARG A 131 -14.17 -2.64 -22.19
C ARG A 131 -12.98 -2.05 -22.93
N MET A 132 -11.94 -1.62 -22.21
CA MET A 132 -10.77 -1.05 -22.86
C MET A 132 -9.88 -2.13 -23.50
N ARG A 133 -9.34 -1.81 -24.68
CA ARG A 133 -8.25 -2.59 -25.28
C ARG A 133 -6.95 -2.34 -24.49
N ASP A 134 -6.08 -3.33 -24.44
CA ASP A 134 -4.90 -3.35 -23.56
C ASP A 134 -3.99 -2.12 -23.73
N GLY A 135 -3.74 -1.65 -24.94
CA GLY A 135 -2.93 -0.44 -25.18
C GLY A 135 -3.59 0.82 -24.60
N ARG A 136 -4.91 0.99 -24.77
CA ARG A 136 -5.64 2.12 -24.19
C ARG A 136 -5.71 2.02 -22.66
N LEU A 137 -5.90 0.81 -22.13
CA LEU A 137 -5.92 0.55 -20.69
C LEU A 137 -4.54 0.87 -20.06
N SER A 138 -3.44 0.49 -20.74
CA SER A 138 -2.09 0.81 -20.28
C SER A 138 -1.83 2.31 -20.22
N THR A 139 -2.24 3.05 -21.25
CA THR A 139 -2.14 4.52 -21.27
C THR A 139 -2.99 5.14 -20.16
N PHE A 140 -4.23 4.69 -20.01
CA PHE A 140 -5.14 5.17 -18.96
C PHE A 140 -4.57 4.96 -17.56
N ARG A 141 -4.06 3.73 -17.27
CA ARG A 141 -3.39 3.47 -15.99
C ARG A 141 -2.23 4.43 -15.74
N ASN A 142 -1.36 4.59 -16.72
CA ASN A 142 -0.16 5.40 -16.57
C ASN A 142 -0.46 6.88 -16.31
N THR A 143 -1.60 7.39 -16.78
CA THR A 143 -1.96 8.82 -16.65
C THR A 143 -2.94 9.12 -15.53
N THR A 144 -3.78 8.14 -15.15
CA THR A 144 -4.89 8.38 -14.22
C THR A 144 -4.68 7.72 -12.88
N ILE A 145 -3.89 6.63 -12.81
CA ILE A 145 -3.76 5.80 -11.61
C ILE A 145 -2.29 5.72 -11.18
N GLY A 146 -2.03 6.05 -9.93
CA GLY A 146 -0.76 5.79 -9.26
C GLY A 146 -0.85 4.47 -8.45
N PHE A 147 0.24 3.69 -8.45
CA PHE A 147 0.31 2.45 -7.67
C PHE A 147 1.45 2.49 -6.67
N VAL A 148 1.12 2.12 -5.43
CA VAL A 148 2.06 1.89 -4.34
C VAL A 148 1.86 0.47 -3.82
N PHE A 149 2.91 -0.34 -3.79
CA PHE A 149 2.86 -1.75 -3.39
C PHE A 149 3.64 -1.99 -2.11
N GLN A 150 3.34 -3.06 -1.42
CA GLN A 150 4.07 -3.56 -0.26
C GLN A 150 5.56 -3.81 -0.58
N PHE A 151 5.83 -4.42 -1.75
CA PHE A 151 7.18 -4.51 -2.31
C PHE A 151 7.38 -3.33 -3.25
N PHE A 152 8.28 -2.45 -2.96
CA PHE A 152 8.48 -1.13 -3.58
C PHE A 152 8.59 -1.16 -5.11
N TYR A 153 9.01 -2.27 -5.71
CA TYR A 153 9.25 -2.47 -7.15
C TYR A 153 10.09 -1.35 -7.79
N LEU A 154 11.07 -0.84 -7.04
CA LEU A 154 12.10 0.04 -7.58
C LEU A 154 13.12 -0.79 -8.36
N GLN A 155 13.58 -0.25 -9.48
CA GLN A 155 14.63 -0.88 -10.28
C GLN A 155 15.97 -0.76 -9.57
N PRO A 156 16.62 -1.87 -9.17
CA PRO A 156 17.73 -1.85 -8.22
C PRO A 156 19.02 -1.21 -8.78
N PHE A 157 19.13 -1.13 -10.11
CA PHE A 157 20.29 -0.55 -10.82
C PHE A 157 20.09 0.92 -11.21
N LEU A 158 18.87 1.47 -11.10
CA LEU A 158 18.57 2.87 -11.39
C LEU A 158 18.69 3.71 -10.13
N GLN A 159 19.12 4.96 -10.28
CA GLN A 159 19.07 5.97 -9.24
C GLN A 159 17.61 6.31 -8.89
N LEU A 160 17.38 6.88 -7.68
CA LEU A 160 16.05 7.26 -7.21
C LEU A 160 15.37 8.20 -8.23
N VAL A 161 16.03 9.24 -8.68
CA VAL A 161 15.45 10.19 -9.65
C VAL A 161 15.01 9.47 -10.94
N THR A 162 15.80 8.53 -11.44
CA THR A 162 15.45 7.76 -12.65
C THR A 162 14.30 6.79 -12.38
N ASN A 163 14.26 6.15 -11.20
CA ASN A 163 13.13 5.34 -10.78
C ASN A 163 11.82 6.14 -10.75
N THR A 164 11.89 7.36 -10.21
CA THR A 164 10.74 8.28 -10.17
C THR A 164 10.30 8.71 -11.56
N GLU A 165 11.22 8.89 -12.50
CA GLU A 165 10.93 9.30 -13.88
C GLU A 165 10.24 8.23 -14.74
N VAL A 166 10.31 6.93 -14.38
CA VAL A 166 9.84 5.81 -15.21
C VAL A 166 8.43 6.00 -15.77
N PRO A 167 7.39 6.37 -15.00
CA PRO A 167 6.04 6.54 -15.53
C PRO A 167 5.96 7.63 -16.61
N GLY A 168 6.72 8.70 -16.47
CA GLY A 168 6.77 9.79 -17.46
C GLY A 168 7.47 9.40 -18.77
N MET A 169 8.37 8.40 -18.73
CA MET A 169 8.94 7.83 -19.96
C MET A 169 7.85 7.13 -20.78
N PHE A 170 6.98 6.36 -20.14
CA PHE A 170 5.85 5.69 -20.79
C PHE A 170 4.75 6.67 -21.21
N ALA A 171 4.62 7.81 -20.56
CA ALA A 171 3.74 8.91 -20.99
C ALA A 171 4.34 9.76 -22.11
N HIS A 172 5.53 9.43 -22.61
CA HIS A 172 6.28 10.19 -23.61
C HIS A 172 6.56 11.66 -23.19
N THR A 173 6.60 11.95 -21.90
CA THR A 173 6.92 13.28 -21.37
C THR A 173 8.37 13.63 -21.69
N LYS A 174 8.63 14.83 -22.20
CA LYS A 174 9.98 15.31 -22.53
C LYS A 174 10.89 15.24 -21.30
N ARG A 175 12.18 14.94 -21.50
CA ARG A 175 13.15 14.70 -20.42
C ARG A 175 13.24 15.86 -19.42
N GLY A 176 13.34 17.10 -19.89
CA GLY A 176 13.50 18.28 -19.00
C GLY A 176 12.36 18.41 -18.00
N PRO A 177 11.10 18.59 -18.45
CA PRO A 177 9.94 18.68 -17.54
C PRO A 177 9.76 17.45 -16.65
N ARG A 178 9.99 16.23 -17.17
CA ARG A 178 9.92 14.99 -16.41
C ARG A 178 10.95 14.95 -15.27
N HIS A 179 12.18 15.33 -15.56
CA HIS A 179 13.28 15.35 -14.60
C HIS A 179 13.02 16.38 -13.49
N ALA A 180 12.61 17.60 -13.86
CA ALA A 180 12.24 18.64 -12.89
C ALA A 180 11.14 18.15 -11.95
N ARG A 181 10.03 17.63 -12.51
CA ARG A 181 8.94 17.10 -11.70
C ARG A 181 9.35 15.93 -10.79
N ALA A 182 10.27 15.06 -11.25
CA ALA A 182 10.79 13.97 -10.44
C ALA A 182 11.60 14.50 -9.24
N LEU A 183 12.39 15.56 -9.41
CA LEU A 183 13.14 16.19 -8.32
C LEU A 183 12.21 16.88 -7.33
N ASP A 184 11.18 17.60 -7.81
CA ASP A 184 10.18 18.23 -6.95
C ASP A 184 9.48 17.18 -6.06
N LEU A 185 9.04 16.05 -6.64
CA LEU A 185 8.42 14.96 -5.90
C LEU A 185 9.36 14.27 -4.90
N ILE A 186 10.64 14.14 -5.23
CA ILE A 186 11.66 13.61 -4.33
C ILE A 186 11.84 14.55 -3.13
N GLU A 187 11.77 15.85 -3.35
CA GLU A 187 11.77 16.86 -2.27
C GLU A 187 10.50 16.78 -1.44
N GLU A 188 9.31 16.74 -2.05
CA GLU A 188 8.01 16.61 -1.37
C GLU A 188 7.97 15.39 -0.43
N VAL A 189 8.64 14.27 -0.79
CA VAL A 189 8.72 13.08 0.08
C VAL A 189 9.94 13.08 1.01
N GLY A 190 10.70 14.18 1.11
CA GLY A 190 11.84 14.36 2.01
C GLY A 190 13.04 13.47 1.68
N LEU A 191 13.38 13.33 0.37
CA LEU A 191 14.47 12.49 -0.11
C LEU A 191 15.46 13.23 -1.03
N SER A 192 15.55 14.58 -0.94
CA SER A 192 16.40 15.42 -1.81
C SER A 192 17.87 14.98 -1.77
N ASP A 193 18.39 14.62 -0.59
CA ASP A 193 19.76 14.13 -0.38
C ASP A 193 19.99 12.70 -0.93
N ARG A 194 18.94 12.01 -1.34
CA ARG A 194 18.94 10.64 -1.85
C ARG A 194 18.65 10.52 -3.35
N ALA A 195 18.46 11.64 -4.07
CA ALA A 195 18.06 11.63 -5.49
C ALA A 195 18.98 10.78 -6.39
N THR A 196 20.29 10.73 -6.09
CA THR A 196 21.29 9.94 -6.82
C THR A 196 21.55 8.55 -6.26
N HIS A 197 20.96 8.19 -5.09
CA HIS A 197 21.13 6.88 -4.47
C HIS A 197 20.35 5.80 -5.23
N ARG A 198 20.80 4.56 -5.09
CA ARG A 198 20.10 3.37 -5.60
C ARG A 198 19.30 2.70 -4.48
N PRO A 199 18.29 1.89 -4.79
CA PRO A 199 17.46 1.23 -3.78
C PRO A 199 18.24 0.47 -2.71
N ARG A 200 19.35 -0.20 -3.07
CA ARG A 200 20.21 -0.92 -2.11
C ARG A 200 20.90 -0.02 -1.07
N GLU A 201 20.91 1.29 -1.29
CA GLU A 201 21.54 2.30 -0.42
C GLU A 201 20.51 3.04 0.44
N MET A 202 19.26 2.54 0.45
CA MET A 202 18.09 3.18 1.07
C MET A 202 17.42 2.24 2.08
N SER A 203 16.85 2.81 3.15
CA SER A 203 16.01 2.07 4.09
C SER A 203 14.65 1.72 3.48
N GLY A 204 13.90 0.79 4.11
CA GLY A 204 12.54 0.41 3.67
C GLY A 204 11.61 1.61 3.58
N GLY A 205 11.57 2.47 4.60
CA GLY A 205 10.75 3.69 4.58
C GLY A 205 11.17 4.69 3.52
N GLN A 206 12.47 4.81 3.23
CA GLN A 206 12.96 5.63 2.11
C GLN A 206 12.53 5.05 0.76
N MET A 207 12.63 3.74 0.58
CA MET A 207 12.18 3.06 -0.65
C MET A 207 10.67 3.21 -0.86
N GLN A 208 9.88 3.16 0.22
CA GLN A 208 8.43 3.35 0.13
C GLN A 208 8.08 4.79 -0.26
N ARG A 209 8.71 5.80 0.36
CA ARG A 209 8.53 7.20 -0.05
C ARG A 209 8.95 7.43 -1.51
N ALA A 210 10.02 6.78 -1.95
CA ALA A 210 10.44 6.78 -3.36
C ALA A 210 9.39 6.16 -4.30
N ALA A 211 8.76 5.05 -3.90
CA ALA A 211 7.68 4.42 -4.66
C ALA A 211 6.43 5.32 -4.74
N ILE A 212 6.14 6.09 -3.68
CA ILE A 212 5.06 7.09 -3.69
C ILE A 212 5.41 8.24 -4.64
N ALA A 213 6.61 8.82 -4.56
CA ALA A 213 7.05 9.85 -5.50
C ALA A 213 6.93 9.38 -6.95
N ARG A 214 7.35 8.15 -7.25
CA ARG A 214 7.15 7.54 -8.58
C ARG A 214 5.69 7.45 -8.97
N ALA A 215 4.80 7.04 -8.06
CA ALA A 215 3.37 6.91 -8.34
C ALA A 215 2.70 8.25 -8.67
N LEU A 216 3.23 9.36 -8.13
CA LEU A 216 2.70 10.72 -8.30
C LEU A 216 3.21 11.44 -9.55
N LEU A 217 4.19 10.89 -10.27
CA LEU A 217 4.88 11.62 -11.35
C LEU A 217 3.92 12.17 -12.42
N ASN A 218 2.94 11.37 -12.82
CA ASN A 218 1.96 11.75 -13.85
C ASN A 218 0.70 12.42 -13.27
N THR A 219 0.75 12.92 -12.04
CA THR A 219 -0.37 13.60 -11.36
C THR A 219 -1.67 12.76 -11.40
N PRO A 220 -1.67 11.56 -10.81
CA PRO A 220 -2.82 10.65 -10.90
C PRO A 220 -4.02 11.21 -10.13
N LYS A 221 -5.24 10.93 -10.62
CA LYS A 221 -6.49 11.23 -9.92
C LYS A 221 -6.80 10.22 -8.81
N LEU A 222 -6.26 9.00 -8.95
CA LEU A 222 -6.49 7.87 -8.05
C LEU A 222 -5.15 7.23 -7.67
N LEU A 223 -4.88 7.15 -6.37
CA LEU A 223 -3.72 6.46 -5.81
C LEU A 223 -4.19 5.16 -5.15
N LEU A 224 -3.68 4.04 -5.62
CA LEU A 224 -3.98 2.70 -5.12
C LEU A 224 -2.78 2.17 -4.34
N ALA A 225 -2.97 1.85 -3.06
CA ALA A 225 -1.93 1.37 -2.18
C ALA A 225 -2.26 -0.03 -1.65
N ASP A 226 -1.46 -1.03 -1.99
CA ASP A 226 -1.62 -2.42 -1.54
C ASP A 226 -0.63 -2.70 -0.41
N GLU A 227 -1.12 -2.75 0.84
CA GLU A 227 -0.34 -2.93 2.08
C GLU A 227 0.93 -2.04 2.15
N PRO A 228 0.80 -0.71 1.99
CA PRO A 228 1.95 0.18 1.79
C PRO A 228 2.89 0.28 2.99
N THR A 229 2.48 -0.20 4.16
CA THR A 229 3.23 -0.17 5.42
C THR A 229 3.66 -1.56 5.91
N GLY A 230 3.26 -2.63 5.21
CA GLY A 230 3.45 -4.00 5.67
C GLY A 230 4.90 -4.48 5.85
N ASN A 231 5.88 -3.75 5.29
CA ASN A 231 7.31 -4.03 5.42
C ASN A 231 8.06 -2.94 6.22
N LEU A 232 7.34 -2.11 6.98
CA LEU A 232 7.90 -0.97 7.70
C LEU A 232 7.69 -1.12 9.21
N ASP A 233 8.53 -0.47 9.99
CA ASP A 233 8.26 -0.27 11.41
C ASP A 233 7.10 0.73 11.62
N SER A 234 6.55 0.78 12.83
CA SER A 234 5.38 1.59 13.14
C SER A 234 5.59 3.09 12.89
N ALA A 235 6.79 3.62 13.16
CA ALA A 235 7.10 5.03 12.96
C ALA A 235 7.17 5.38 11.46
N ALA A 236 7.84 4.54 10.67
CA ALA A 236 7.88 4.70 9.22
C ALA A 236 6.50 4.51 8.59
N GLY A 237 5.68 3.57 9.10
CA GLY A 237 4.31 3.35 8.67
C GLY A 237 3.44 4.59 8.90
N ALA A 238 3.49 5.19 10.09
CA ALA A 238 2.77 6.43 10.40
C ALA A 238 3.16 7.57 9.45
N ALA A 239 4.46 7.76 9.18
CA ALA A 239 4.94 8.78 8.25
C ALA A 239 4.44 8.57 6.80
N ILE A 240 4.21 7.32 6.36
CA ILE A 240 3.60 7.04 5.06
C ILE A 240 2.13 7.45 5.03
N LEU A 241 1.40 7.24 6.12
CA LEU A 241 0.00 7.68 6.20
C LEU A 241 -0.11 9.21 6.22
N ASP A 242 0.75 9.88 6.98
CA ASP A 242 0.83 11.35 6.97
C ASP A 242 1.05 11.87 5.54
N LEU A 243 1.93 11.22 4.79
CA LEU A 243 2.18 11.58 3.39
C LEU A 243 0.95 11.34 2.49
N PHE A 244 0.18 10.27 2.68
CA PHE A 244 -1.05 10.05 1.92
C PHE A 244 -2.12 11.09 2.24
N GLU A 245 -2.26 11.51 3.51
CA GLU A 245 -3.16 12.59 3.90
C GLU A 245 -2.74 13.92 3.28
N GLN A 246 -1.45 14.26 3.32
CA GLN A 246 -0.90 15.44 2.69
C GLN A 246 -1.17 15.46 1.17
N ILE A 247 -0.85 14.38 0.46
CA ILE A 247 -1.12 14.25 -0.99
C ILE A 247 -2.58 14.49 -1.30
N ARG A 248 -3.48 13.87 -0.53
CA ARG A 248 -4.93 14.07 -0.70
C ARG A 248 -5.35 15.53 -0.47
N GLU A 249 -4.82 16.17 0.56
CA GLU A 249 -5.19 17.55 0.92
C GLU A 249 -4.68 18.57 -0.10
N GLU A 250 -3.46 18.41 -0.58
CA GLU A 250 -2.81 19.34 -1.49
C GLU A 250 -3.23 19.17 -2.95
N SER A 251 -3.34 17.91 -3.42
CA SER A 251 -3.63 17.62 -4.83
C SER A 251 -5.07 17.20 -5.11
N GLY A 252 -5.88 16.91 -4.08
CA GLY A 252 -7.24 16.36 -4.25
C GLY A 252 -7.26 14.92 -4.78
N THR A 253 -6.12 14.25 -4.80
CA THR A 253 -6.00 12.84 -5.25
C THR A 253 -6.82 11.93 -4.35
N THR A 254 -7.65 11.06 -4.93
CA THR A 254 -8.36 10.01 -4.20
C THR A 254 -7.39 8.91 -3.81
N VAL A 255 -7.48 8.42 -2.57
CA VAL A 255 -6.60 7.34 -2.07
C VAL A 255 -7.42 6.12 -1.71
N VAL A 256 -7.03 4.96 -2.22
CA VAL A 256 -7.59 3.66 -1.82
C VAL A 256 -6.46 2.80 -1.28
N MET A 257 -6.50 2.47 -0.01
CA MET A 257 -5.48 1.69 0.67
C MET A 257 -6.02 0.33 1.11
N VAL A 258 -5.33 -0.73 0.77
CA VAL A 258 -5.53 -2.06 1.37
C VAL A 258 -4.64 -2.18 2.59
N THR A 259 -5.21 -2.58 3.71
CA THR A 259 -4.44 -2.90 4.92
C THR A 259 -5.15 -3.99 5.74
N HIS A 260 -4.41 -4.70 6.57
CA HIS A 260 -4.93 -5.58 7.61
C HIS A 260 -4.78 -4.96 9.02
N ASP A 261 -4.19 -3.77 9.10
CA ASP A 261 -3.98 -3.01 10.33
C ASP A 261 -5.16 -2.06 10.55
N GLU A 262 -5.92 -2.27 11.62
CA GLU A 262 -7.12 -1.48 11.95
C GLU A 262 -6.75 -0.05 12.40
N ASP A 263 -5.60 0.16 13.05
CA ASP A 263 -5.16 1.49 13.47
C ASP A 263 -4.78 2.33 12.24
N MET A 264 -4.15 1.70 11.26
CA MET A 264 -3.87 2.33 9.96
C MET A 264 -5.16 2.65 9.20
N ALA A 265 -6.12 1.72 9.19
CA ALA A 265 -7.41 1.91 8.51
C ALA A 265 -8.23 3.05 9.13
N ALA A 266 -8.13 3.23 10.46
CA ALA A 266 -8.84 4.30 11.18
C ALA A 266 -8.44 5.74 10.77
N ARG A 267 -7.31 5.89 10.05
CA ARG A 267 -6.87 7.15 9.46
C ARG A 267 -7.63 7.54 8.19
N ALA A 268 -8.28 6.58 7.53
CA ALA A 268 -9.08 6.83 6.34
C ALA A 268 -10.42 7.53 6.68
N ASP A 269 -11.00 8.24 5.71
CA ASP A 269 -12.33 8.85 5.86
C ASP A 269 -13.43 7.78 5.94
N ARG A 270 -13.17 6.59 5.36
CA ARG A 270 -14.12 5.48 5.25
C ARG A 270 -13.41 4.14 5.23
N VAL A 271 -13.97 3.18 5.94
CA VAL A 271 -13.48 1.80 5.99
C VAL A 271 -14.48 0.87 5.32
N VAL A 272 -14.02 0.12 4.33
CA VAL A 272 -14.79 -0.91 3.63
C VAL A 272 -14.24 -2.27 4.01
N ARG A 273 -15.07 -3.10 4.65
CA ARG A 273 -14.65 -4.41 5.14
C ARG A 273 -15.06 -5.52 4.18
N LEU A 274 -14.07 -6.29 3.73
CA LEU A 274 -14.28 -7.46 2.88
C LEU A 274 -14.13 -8.76 3.68
N ARG A 275 -15.01 -9.71 3.39
CA ARG A 275 -14.94 -11.10 3.84
C ARG A 275 -15.45 -12.04 2.75
N ASP A 276 -14.67 -13.08 2.43
CA ASP A 276 -15.03 -14.12 1.45
C ASP A 276 -15.48 -13.54 0.09
N GLY A 277 -14.76 -12.52 -0.39
CA GLY A 277 -15.02 -11.89 -1.67
C GLY A 277 -16.24 -10.96 -1.71
N ARG A 278 -16.83 -10.61 -0.57
CA ARG A 278 -18.00 -9.73 -0.45
C ARG A 278 -17.73 -8.56 0.50
N ILE A 279 -18.38 -7.43 0.27
CA ILE A 279 -18.41 -6.34 1.25
C ILE A 279 -19.41 -6.70 2.35
N VAL A 280 -18.94 -6.70 3.59
CA VAL A 280 -19.74 -7.00 4.79
C VAL A 280 -20.01 -5.76 5.64
N ALA A 281 -19.23 -4.70 5.49
CA ALA A 281 -19.46 -3.41 6.10
C ALA A 281 -18.86 -2.31 5.22
N ASP A 282 -19.50 -1.15 5.20
CA ASP A 282 -19.12 0.03 4.42
C ASP A 282 -19.56 1.28 5.17
N GLY A 283 -18.63 1.99 5.81
CA GLY A 283 -18.93 3.18 6.61
C GLY A 283 -17.74 3.71 7.41
N ALA A 284 -17.98 4.80 8.13
CA ALA A 284 -17.00 5.43 9.01
C ALA A 284 -16.87 4.74 10.38
N GLU A 285 -17.67 3.71 10.67
CA GLU A 285 -17.62 3.02 11.96
C GLU A 285 -16.55 1.92 11.97
N VAL A 286 -15.48 2.17 12.71
CA VAL A 286 -14.67 1.10 13.30
C VAL A 286 -15.53 0.46 14.39
N VAL A 287 -16.21 -0.65 14.08
CA VAL A 287 -16.88 -1.44 15.12
C VAL A 287 -15.79 -2.04 15.99
N ALA A 288 -15.84 -1.69 17.27
CA ALA A 288 -14.94 -2.16 18.33
C ALA A 288 -15.02 -3.68 18.55
#